data_c4c1103877c2f73c44f157a54ea360c4
#
_entry.id   c4c1103877c2f73c44f157a54ea360c4
#
_cell.length_a   1.000
_cell.length_b   1.000
_cell.length_c   1.000
_cell.angle_alpha   90.00
_cell.angle_beta   90.00
_cell.angle_gamma   90.00
#
_symmetry.space_group_name_H-M   'P 1'
#
loop_
_entity.id
_entity.type
_entity.pdbx_description
1 polymer ?
#
loop_
_entity_poly.entity_id
_entity_poly.type
_entity_poly.pdbx_seq_one_letter_code
_entity_poly.pdbx_strand_id
1 'polypeptide(L)'
;NAVYFSYTQEAAIQAGIQYGITLSSSQEAGVGWAVKRSRIEYLLPAQAGDELEVETYLVSLRKASAERYYAIFGGPQRELLARAISVWLTIDLATGRPRPFPAWVVQALAPNLTSSAEPAD
;
A
#
# COMPACT_ATOMS: atom_id res chain seq x y z
N ASN A 1 15.30 1.12 2.46
CA ASN A 1 15.57 2.29 3.24
C ASN A 1 14.32 3.18 3.37
N ALA A 2 14.42 4.24 4.16
CA ALA A 2 13.28 5.08 4.51
C ALA A 2 12.66 5.76 3.28
N VAL A 3 13.46 6.06 2.28
CA VAL A 3 12.96 6.74 1.07
C VAL A 3 12.00 5.83 0.31
N TYR A 4 12.38 4.59 0.07
CA TYR A 4 11.50 3.65 -0.63
C TYR A 4 10.26 3.35 0.18
N PHE A 5 10.39 3.24 1.50
CA PHE A 5 9.24 3.02 2.37
C PHE A 5 8.23 4.17 2.24
N SER A 6 8.73 5.41 2.21
CA SER A 6 7.86 6.58 2.02
C SER A 6 7.13 6.54 0.68
N TYR A 7 7.81 6.12 -0.39
CA TYR A 7 7.19 6.01 -1.70
C TYR A 7 6.08 4.96 -1.71
N THR A 8 6.30 3.82 -1.04
CA THR A 8 5.26 2.79 -0.98
C THR A 8 4.04 3.28 -0.20
N GLN A 9 4.26 3.98 0.91
CA GLN A 9 3.16 4.54 1.68
C GLN A 9 2.37 5.55 0.86
N GLU A 10 3.06 6.45 0.16
CA GLU A 10 2.40 7.45 -0.66
C GLU A 10 1.58 6.81 -1.77
N ALA A 11 2.12 5.78 -2.43
CA ALA A 11 1.40 5.08 -3.49
C ALA A 11 0.12 4.43 -2.96
N ALA A 12 0.19 3.82 -1.76
CA ALA A 12 -0.98 3.21 -1.16
C ALA A 12 -2.04 4.25 -0.81
N ILE A 13 -1.62 5.39 -0.27
CA ILE A 13 -2.54 6.48 0.08
C ILE A 13 -3.23 6.99 -1.18
N GLN A 14 -2.49 7.23 -2.24
CA GLN A 14 -3.07 7.71 -3.50
C GLN A 14 -4.04 6.71 -4.11
N ALA A 15 -3.71 5.42 -4.02
CA ALA A 15 -4.62 4.39 -4.50
C ALA A 15 -5.94 4.41 -3.70
N GLY A 16 -5.84 4.57 -2.38
CA GLY A 16 -7.03 4.61 -1.53
C GLY A 16 -7.92 5.80 -1.83
N ILE A 17 -7.33 6.96 -2.10
CA ILE A 17 -8.09 8.18 -2.39
C ILE A 17 -9.01 7.97 -3.59
N GLN A 18 -8.56 7.22 -4.59
CA GLN A 18 -9.37 6.95 -5.78
C GLN A 18 -10.66 6.21 -5.45
N TYR A 19 -10.72 5.51 -4.32
CA TYR A 19 -11.86 4.71 -3.91
C TYR A 19 -12.59 5.32 -2.73
N GLY A 20 -12.32 6.58 -2.41
CA GLY A 20 -12.99 7.28 -1.33
C GLY A 20 -12.37 7.04 0.05
N ILE A 21 -11.23 6.38 0.12
CA ILE A 21 -10.53 6.16 1.38
C ILE A 21 -9.59 7.35 1.60
N THR A 22 -10.06 8.31 2.38
CA THR A 22 -9.33 9.54 2.67
C THR A 22 -9.15 9.67 4.17
N LEU A 23 -8.34 10.64 4.59
CA LEU A 23 -8.22 10.94 6.01
C LEU A 23 -9.60 11.27 6.59
N SER A 24 -10.37 12.09 5.89
CA SER A 24 -11.68 12.51 6.36
C SER A 24 -12.65 11.33 6.47
N SER A 25 -12.77 10.51 5.43
CA SER A 25 -13.71 9.38 5.47
C SER A 25 -13.31 8.35 6.53
N SER A 26 -11.99 8.18 6.74
CA SER A 26 -11.50 7.26 7.77
C SER A 26 -11.82 7.78 9.16
N GLN A 27 -11.61 9.06 9.40
CA GLN A 27 -11.96 9.68 10.68
C GLN A 27 -13.45 9.57 10.98
N GLU A 28 -14.29 9.79 9.99
CA GLU A 28 -15.74 9.63 10.15
C GLU A 28 -16.12 8.20 10.51
N ALA A 29 -15.38 7.23 9.97
CA ALA A 29 -15.60 5.83 10.30
C ALA A 29 -14.98 5.43 11.63
N GLY A 30 -14.23 6.32 12.27
CA GLY A 30 -13.58 6.05 13.56
C GLY A 30 -12.32 5.21 13.46
N VAL A 31 -11.68 5.20 12.30
CA VAL A 31 -10.48 4.37 12.08
C VAL A 31 -9.31 5.19 11.58
N GLY A 32 -8.12 4.73 11.93
CA GLY A 32 -6.87 5.15 11.33
C GLY A 32 -6.25 3.97 10.60
N TRP A 33 -5.28 4.25 9.73
CA TRP A 33 -4.59 3.22 8.95
C TRP A 33 -3.19 3.03 9.49
N ALA A 34 -2.74 1.79 9.50
CA ALA A 34 -1.39 1.46 9.96
C ALA A 34 -0.81 0.34 9.10
N VAL A 35 0.50 0.38 8.93
CA VAL A 35 1.26 -0.71 8.30
C VAL A 35 1.71 -1.63 9.41
N LYS A 36 1.20 -2.87 9.40
CA LYS A 36 1.59 -3.87 10.39
C LYS A 36 3.00 -4.38 10.12
N ARG A 37 3.32 -4.61 8.86
CA ARG A 37 4.66 -5.01 8.45
C ARG A 37 4.86 -4.69 6.97
N SER A 38 6.13 -4.54 6.61
CA SER A 38 6.52 -4.23 5.25
C SER A 38 7.82 -4.94 4.96
N ARG A 39 7.96 -5.48 3.76
CA ARG A 39 9.19 -6.10 3.31
C ARG A 39 9.56 -5.53 1.97
N ILE A 40 10.81 -5.07 1.85
CA ILE A 40 11.31 -4.44 0.63
C ILE A 40 12.53 -5.22 0.16
N GLU A 41 12.52 -5.56 -1.11
CA GLU A 41 13.67 -6.21 -1.76
C GLU A 41 14.29 -5.21 -2.73
N TYR A 42 15.56 -4.92 -2.54
CA TYR A 42 16.29 -3.97 -3.37
C TYR A 42 17.01 -4.76 -4.46
N LEU A 43 16.77 -4.41 -5.72
CA LEU A 43 17.29 -5.14 -6.86
C LEU A 43 18.39 -4.39 -7.57
N LEU A 44 18.23 -3.08 -7.76
CA LEU A 44 19.19 -2.22 -8.42
C LEU A 44 19.25 -0.88 -7.69
N PRO A 45 20.42 -0.23 -7.64
CA PRO A 45 20.51 1.08 -7.00
C PRO A 45 19.85 2.15 -7.85
N ALA A 46 19.19 3.10 -7.19
CA ALA A 46 18.72 4.31 -7.84
C ALA A 46 19.89 5.28 -8.00
N GLN A 47 19.89 6.01 -9.09
CA GLN A 47 20.89 7.05 -9.36
C GLN A 47 20.33 8.40 -8.96
N ALA A 48 21.23 9.33 -8.60
CA ALA A 48 20.82 10.70 -8.32
C ALA A 48 20.16 11.28 -9.58
N GLY A 49 19.01 11.91 -9.41
CA GLY A 49 18.28 12.50 -10.52
C GLY A 49 17.33 11.57 -11.22
N ASP A 50 17.29 10.28 -10.87
CA ASP A 50 16.33 9.36 -11.44
C ASP A 50 14.92 9.77 -11.05
N GLU A 51 14.02 9.72 -12.04
CA GLU A 51 12.59 9.80 -11.75
C GLU A 51 12.11 8.41 -11.36
N LEU A 52 11.42 8.33 -10.24
CA LEU A 52 10.92 7.06 -9.74
C LEU A 52 9.43 6.95 -10.02
N GLU A 53 9.03 5.75 -10.38
CA GLU A 53 7.63 5.44 -10.68
C GLU A 53 7.24 4.23 -9.84
N VAL A 54 6.09 4.31 -9.16
CA VAL A 54 5.63 3.23 -8.31
C VAL A 54 4.32 2.69 -8.85
N GLU A 55 4.29 1.38 -9.12
CA GLU A 55 3.05 0.68 -9.40
C GLU A 55 2.64 -0.07 -8.14
N THR A 56 1.34 -0.12 -7.87
CA THR A 56 0.86 -0.82 -6.69
C THR A 56 -0.41 -1.59 -6.99
N TYR A 57 -0.55 -2.74 -6.33
CA TYR A 57 -1.69 -3.64 -6.52
C TYR A 57 -2.12 -4.20 -5.19
N LEU A 58 -3.44 -4.32 -5.00
CA LEU A 58 -3.99 -5.01 -3.85
C LEU A 58 -3.96 -6.52 -4.15
N VAL A 59 -3.22 -7.29 -3.36
CA VAL A 59 -3.02 -8.72 -3.65
C VAL A 59 -3.78 -9.63 -2.70
N SER A 60 -4.20 -9.14 -1.54
CA SER A 60 -5.10 -9.89 -0.67
C SER A 60 -5.95 -8.93 0.13
N LEU A 61 -7.15 -9.38 0.46
CA LEU A 61 -8.09 -8.59 1.24
C LEU A 61 -8.79 -9.54 2.19
N ARG A 62 -8.59 -9.30 3.48
CA ARG A 62 -9.22 -10.06 4.54
C ARG A 62 -10.12 -9.13 5.34
N LYS A 63 -10.75 -9.67 6.37
CA LYS A 63 -11.68 -8.90 7.18
C LYS A 63 -10.98 -7.77 7.95
N ALA A 64 -9.75 -8.02 8.38
CA ALA A 64 -9.01 -7.09 9.24
C ALA A 64 -7.63 -6.74 8.73
N SER A 65 -7.26 -7.17 7.54
CA SER A 65 -5.96 -6.85 6.96
C SER A 65 -6.01 -6.92 5.45
N ALA A 66 -5.08 -6.22 4.81
CA ALA A 66 -4.96 -6.24 3.36
C ALA A 66 -3.47 -6.22 3.01
N GLU A 67 -3.10 -6.96 1.98
CA GLU A 67 -1.73 -6.93 1.48
C GLU A 67 -1.70 -6.18 0.16
N ARG A 68 -0.69 -5.33 0.03
CA ARG A 68 -0.49 -4.53 -1.17
C ARG A 68 0.93 -4.72 -1.66
N TYR A 69 1.06 -4.96 -2.95
CA TYR A 69 2.33 -5.11 -3.63
C TYR A 69 2.73 -3.80 -4.28
N TYR A 70 4.04 -3.55 -4.34
CA TYR A 70 4.60 -2.35 -4.97
C TYR A 70 5.77 -2.74 -5.84
N ALA A 71 5.86 -2.11 -7.00
CA ALA A 71 7.02 -2.21 -7.87
C ALA A 71 7.54 -0.80 -8.09
N ILE A 72 8.83 -0.58 -7.85
CA ILE A 72 9.45 0.73 -7.97
C ILE A 72 10.40 0.69 -9.14
N PHE A 73 10.13 1.54 -10.13
CA PHE A 73 10.90 1.62 -11.37
C PHE A 73 11.65 2.94 -11.42
N GLY A 74 12.78 2.95 -12.09
CA GLY A 74 13.55 4.17 -12.29
C GLY A 74 14.59 4.02 -13.36
N GLY A 75 15.27 5.12 -13.64
CA GLY A 75 16.31 5.15 -14.64
C GLY A 75 15.77 5.35 -16.05
N PRO A 76 16.65 5.62 -17.01
CA PRO A 76 16.24 5.93 -18.38
C PRO A 76 15.53 4.78 -19.09
N GLN A 77 15.74 3.56 -18.64
CA GLN A 77 15.11 2.40 -19.28
C GLN A 77 14.00 1.82 -18.43
N ARG A 78 13.55 2.54 -17.42
CA ARG A 78 12.47 2.14 -16.53
C ARG A 78 12.72 0.74 -15.96
N GLU A 79 13.86 0.60 -15.31
CA GLU A 79 14.25 -0.68 -14.71
C GLU A 79 13.58 -0.88 -13.36
N LEU A 80 13.31 -2.14 -13.02
CA LEU A 80 12.76 -2.47 -11.72
C LEU A 80 13.88 -2.35 -10.68
N LEU A 81 13.76 -1.36 -9.80
CA LEU A 81 14.76 -1.06 -8.79
C LEU A 81 14.50 -1.76 -7.47
N ALA A 82 13.22 -1.91 -7.11
CA ALA A 82 12.83 -2.53 -5.86
C ALA A 82 11.40 -3.04 -5.96
N ARG A 83 11.08 -4.00 -5.13
CA ARG A 83 9.70 -4.43 -4.97
C ARG A 83 9.41 -4.62 -3.50
N ALA A 84 8.15 -4.47 -3.13
CA ALA A 84 7.77 -4.50 -1.73
C ALA A 84 6.37 -5.09 -1.57
N ILE A 85 6.11 -5.54 -0.35
CA ILE A 85 4.77 -5.94 0.03
C ILE A 85 4.52 -5.39 1.44
N SER A 86 3.34 -4.85 1.67
CA SER A 86 2.95 -4.29 2.96
C SER A 86 1.64 -4.90 3.41
N VAL A 87 1.52 -5.12 4.71
CA VAL A 87 0.28 -5.54 5.34
C VAL A 87 -0.32 -4.32 6.03
N TRP A 88 -1.50 -3.93 5.58
CA TRP A 88 -2.23 -2.78 6.12
C TRP A 88 -3.37 -3.26 7.00
N LEU A 89 -3.66 -2.48 8.04
CA LEU A 89 -4.81 -2.73 8.90
C LEU A 89 -5.40 -1.41 9.37
N THR A 90 -6.59 -1.49 9.94
CA THR A 90 -7.22 -0.32 10.56
C THR A 90 -7.13 -0.41 12.07
N ILE A 91 -6.96 0.76 12.67
CA ILE A 91 -6.88 0.94 14.12
C ILE A 91 -8.13 1.71 14.53
N ASP A 92 -8.75 1.29 15.62
CA ASP A 92 -9.84 2.04 16.23
C ASP A 92 -9.27 3.31 16.85
N LEU A 93 -9.75 4.47 16.44
CA LEU A 93 -9.20 5.75 16.91
C LEU A 93 -9.48 5.98 18.41
N ALA A 94 -10.54 5.39 18.94
CA ALA A 94 -10.86 5.58 20.35
C ALA A 94 -9.99 4.73 21.26
N THR A 95 -9.65 3.52 20.84
CA THR A 95 -8.95 2.56 21.70
C THR A 95 -7.49 2.35 21.30
N GLY A 96 -7.11 2.70 20.08
CA GLY A 96 -5.77 2.45 19.53
C GLY A 96 -5.54 0.99 19.17
N ARG A 97 -6.56 0.17 19.15
CA ARG A 97 -6.43 -1.27 18.88
C ARG A 97 -6.85 -1.61 17.46
N PRO A 98 -6.25 -2.66 16.88
CA PRO A 98 -6.70 -3.13 15.58
C PRO A 98 -8.20 -3.46 15.60
N ARG A 99 -8.86 -3.15 14.49
CA ARG A 99 -10.28 -3.50 14.32
C ARG A 99 -10.53 -3.85 12.86
N PRO A 100 -11.57 -4.66 12.60
CA PRO A 100 -11.92 -5.01 11.22
C PRO A 100 -12.19 -3.77 10.38
N PHE A 101 -11.95 -3.87 9.07
CA PHE A 101 -12.25 -2.79 8.15
C PHE A 101 -13.73 -2.44 8.21
N PRO A 102 -14.10 -1.16 8.12
CA PRO A 102 -15.50 -0.81 7.89
C PRO A 102 -16.01 -1.51 6.63
N ALA A 103 -17.29 -1.89 6.64
CA ALA A 103 -17.86 -2.65 5.53
C ALA A 103 -17.70 -1.92 4.19
N TRP A 104 -17.86 -0.60 4.18
CA TRP A 104 -17.73 0.16 2.94
C TRP A 104 -16.31 0.15 2.39
N VAL A 105 -15.31 0.03 3.27
CA VAL A 105 -13.92 -0.08 2.83
C VAL A 105 -13.70 -1.40 2.10
N VAL A 106 -14.21 -2.50 2.64
CA VAL A 106 -14.11 -3.79 1.97
C VAL A 106 -14.79 -3.74 0.60
N GLN A 107 -15.97 -3.13 0.55
CA GLN A 107 -16.72 -2.99 -0.71
C GLN A 107 -15.95 -2.15 -1.72
N ALA A 108 -15.26 -1.11 -1.26
CA ALA A 108 -14.49 -0.24 -2.14
C ALA A 108 -13.23 -0.93 -2.67
N LEU A 109 -12.59 -1.75 -1.85
CA LEU A 109 -11.32 -2.38 -2.22
C LEU A 109 -11.49 -3.69 -2.99
N ALA A 110 -12.55 -4.44 -2.73
CA ALA A 110 -12.71 -5.78 -3.30
C ALA A 110 -12.61 -5.82 -4.83
N PRO A 111 -13.20 -4.87 -5.58
CA PRO A 111 -13.09 -4.90 -7.05
C PRO A 111 -11.67 -4.73 -7.56
N ASN A 112 -10.75 -4.27 -6.70
CA ASN A 112 -9.38 -3.99 -7.09
C ASN A 112 -8.41 -5.10 -6.73
N LEU A 113 -8.93 -6.20 -6.20
CA LEU A 113 -8.10 -7.33 -5.83
C LEU A 113 -7.52 -7.97 -7.08
N THR A 114 -6.19 -8.09 -7.10
CA THR A 114 -5.45 -8.61 -8.23
C THR A 114 -4.74 -9.89 -7.82
N SER A 115 -5.26 -11.02 -8.24
CA SER A 115 -4.69 -12.32 -7.85
C SER A 115 -3.38 -12.62 -8.56
N SER A 116 -3.09 -11.93 -9.66
CA SER A 116 -1.89 -12.18 -10.46
C SER A 116 -0.72 -11.28 -10.09
N ALA A 117 -0.89 -10.37 -9.12
CA ALA A 117 0.13 -9.39 -8.78
C ALA A 117 1.12 -9.89 -7.75
N GLU A 118 1.03 -11.14 -7.35
CA GLU A 118 1.92 -11.70 -6.35
C GLU A 118 3.34 -11.70 -6.88
N PRO A 119 4.31 -11.14 -6.13
CA PRO A 119 5.68 -11.08 -6.62
C PRO A 119 6.28 -12.46 -6.75
N ALA A 120 6.89 -12.72 -7.88
CA ALA A 120 7.67 -13.94 -8.07
C ALA A 120 8.96 -13.81 -7.28
N ASP A 121 9.29 -14.78 -6.54
CA ASP A 121 10.53 -14.80 -5.77
C ASP A 121 11.67 -15.43 -6.53
#